data_5605e361513badfa7bae366185f6edfc
#
_entry.id   5605e361513badfa7bae366185f6edfc
#
_cell.length_a   1.000
_cell.length_b   1.000
_cell.length_c   1.000
_cell.angle_alpha   90.00
_cell.angle_beta   90.00
_cell.angle_gamma   90.00
#
_symmetry.space_group_name_H-M   'P 1'
#
loop_
_entity.id
_entity.type
_entity.pdbx_description
1 polymer ?
#
loop_
_entity_poly.entity_id
_entity_poly.type
_entity_poly.pdbx_seq_one_letter_code
_entity_poly.pdbx_strand_id
1 'polypeptide(L)'
;MEKEQVAKLDKIEKTDAEWRAELTPEQYYVMRQKGTEPAFSGALYRNHADGTYRCGACGAELFSSGTKFESGSGWPSFSVPANAQAVELHEDKGYGMTRTEVTCARCGAHLGHVFPDGPGPGGLRYCINSLSLGFDPKHTGTKE
;
A
#
# COMPACT_ATOMS: atom_id res chain seq x y z
N MET A 1 15.47 -22.71 -10.42
CA MET A 1 15.16 -22.59 -10.02
C MET A 1 14.49 -22.20 -9.50
N GLU A 2 14.28 -22.09 -9.66
CA GLU A 2 13.47 -21.74 -8.99
C GLU A 2 13.46 -21.03 -7.99
N LYS A 3 14.12 -20.68 -7.69
CA LYS A 3 14.25 -20.00 -6.58
C LYS A 3 14.13 -18.57 -6.66
N GLU A 4 14.49 -17.97 -7.64
CA GLU A 4 14.47 -16.55 -7.65
C GLU A 4 13.08 -16.03 -7.64
N GLN A 5 12.20 -16.67 -8.32
CA GLN A 5 10.85 -16.23 -8.22
C GLN A 5 10.32 -16.48 -6.84
N VAL A 6 10.82 -17.47 -6.20
CA VAL A 6 10.47 -17.71 -4.81
C VAL A 6 10.93 -16.55 -3.96
N ALA A 7 12.10 -16.01 -4.26
CA ALA A 7 12.64 -14.91 -3.49
C ALA A 7 11.74 -13.69 -3.53
N LYS A 8 11.14 -13.39 -4.70
CA LYS A 8 10.25 -12.24 -4.74
C LYS A 8 9.01 -12.46 -3.95
N LEU A 9 8.66 -13.69 -3.70
CA LEU A 9 7.47 -14.01 -2.92
C LEU A 9 7.80 -14.40 -1.51
N ASP A 10 9.03 -14.11 -1.04
CA ASP A 10 9.39 -14.37 0.34
C ASP A 10 8.41 -13.67 1.25
N LYS A 11 7.65 -14.44 1.98
CA LYS A 11 6.71 -13.87 2.93
C LYS A 11 7.45 -13.48 4.20
N ILE A 12 6.97 -12.43 4.81
CA ILE A 12 7.47 -12.01 6.13
C ILE A 12 6.37 -12.31 7.12
N GLU A 13 6.70 -13.13 8.10
CA GLU A 13 5.76 -13.49 9.15
C GLU A 13 6.35 -13.10 10.48
N LYS A 14 5.59 -12.38 11.27
CA LYS A 14 6.01 -11.95 12.60
C LYS A 14 4.84 -12.13 13.55
N THR A 15 5.16 -12.28 14.82
CA THR A 15 4.12 -12.34 15.83
C THR A 15 3.49 -10.98 16.02
N ASP A 16 2.32 -10.98 16.63
CA ASP A 16 1.63 -9.73 16.93
C ASP A 16 2.52 -8.82 17.80
N ALA A 17 3.22 -9.40 18.75
CA ALA A 17 4.11 -8.62 19.62
C ALA A 17 5.23 -7.95 18.82
N GLU A 18 5.77 -8.67 17.83
CA GLU A 18 6.83 -8.09 17.00
C GLU A 18 6.32 -6.93 16.17
N TRP A 19 5.12 -7.06 15.61
CA TRP A 19 4.54 -5.96 14.85
C TRP A 19 4.28 -4.74 15.74
N ARG A 20 3.78 -4.98 16.95
CA ARG A 20 3.53 -3.88 17.89
C ARG A 20 4.81 -3.15 18.27
N ALA A 21 5.91 -3.88 18.34
CA ALA A 21 7.19 -3.26 18.68
C ALA A 21 7.76 -2.41 17.56
N GLU A 22 7.45 -2.76 16.31
CA GLU A 22 8.04 -2.08 15.16
C GLU A 22 7.20 -0.96 14.60
N LEU A 23 5.89 -1.02 14.76
CA LEU A 23 4.97 -0.05 14.17
C LEU A 23 4.51 0.94 15.22
N THR A 24 4.20 2.16 14.76
CA THR A 24 3.52 3.09 15.66
C THR A 24 2.12 2.54 15.96
N PRO A 25 1.49 3.01 17.05
CA PRO A 25 0.12 2.55 17.33
C PRO A 25 -0.85 2.77 16.18
N GLU A 26 -0.73 3.90 15.49
CA GLU A 26 -1.60 4.20 14.36
C GLU A 26 -1.32 3.25 13.19
N GLN A 27 -0.05 2.98 12.91
CA GLN A 27 0.29 2.04 11.85
C GLN A 27 -0.21 0.63 12.19
N TYR A 28 -0.04 0.22 13.44
CA TYR A 28 -0.50 -1.09 13.87
C TYR A 28 -2.01 -1.21 13.67
N TYR A 29 -2.75 -0.19 14.08
CA TYR A 29 -4.20 -0.20 13.93
C TYR A 29 -4.61 -0.37 12.46
N VAL A 30 -3.98 0.39 11.56
CA VAL A 30 -4.35 0.33 10.14
C VAL A 30 -3.86 -0.95 9.49
N MET A 31 -2.60 -1.31 9.74
CA MET A 31 -1.95 -2.37 8.97
C MET A 31 -2.21 -3.77 9.49
N ARG A 32 -2.42 -3.93 10.79
CA ARG A 32 -2.60 -5.26 11.37
C ARG A 32 -4.00 -5.47 11.94
N GLN A 33 -4.77 -4.42 12.15
CA GLN A 33 -6.14 -4.54 12.64
C GLN A 33 -7.16 -4.06 11.61
N LYS A 34 -6.72 -3.82 10.38
CA LYS A 34 -7.57 -3.43 9.26
C LYS A 34 -8.31 -2.12 9.52
N GLY A 35 -7.66 -1.21 10.21
CA GLY A 35 -8.24 0.12 10.43
C GLY A 35 -8.14 0.97 9.19
N THR A 36 -8.76 2.15 9.26
CA THR A 36 -8.72 3.12 8.17
C THR A 36 -8.38 4.48 8.78
N GLU A 37 -7.39 5.14 8.19
CA GLU A 37 -7.08 6.50 8.64
C GLU A 37 -8.19 7.44 8.20
N PRO A 38 -8.42 8.54 8.94
CA PRO A 38 -9.42 9.52 8.49
C PRO A 38 -9.03 10.12 7.15
N ALA A 39 -10.03 10.38 6.31
CA ALA A 39 -9.79 11.00 5.01
C ALA A 39 -9.10 12.33 5.18
N PHE A 40 -8.17 12.64 4.28
CA PHE A 40 -7.42 13.89 4.24
C PHE A 40 -6.44 14.06 5.39
N SER A 41 -6.25 13.05 6.23
CA SER A 41 -5.35 13.16 7.37
C SER A 41 -3.95 12.65 7.08
N GLY A 42 -3.77 11.85 6.02
CA GLY A 42 -2.51 11.18 5.77
C GLY A 42 -1.45 12.09 5.20
N ALA A 43 -0.21 11.89 5.63
CA ALA A 43 0.90 12.74 5.21
C ALA A 43 1.20 12.61 3.72
N LEU A 44 0.88 11.47 3.12
CA LEU A 44 1.24 11.22 1.72
C LEU A 44 0.12 11.51 0.74
N TYR A 45 -1.07 11.86 1.23
CA TYR A 45 -2.19 12.13 0.33
C TYR A 45 -1.83 13.19 -0.71
N ARG A 46 -1.22 14.27 -0.26
CA ARG A 46 -0.88 15.39 -1.13
C ARG A 46 0.56 15.36 -1.64
N ASN A 47 1.25 14.25 -1.45
CA ASN A 47 2.63 14.14 -1.89
C ASN A 47 2.68 13.97 -3.42
N HIS A 48 3.40 14.86 -4.08
CA HIS A 48 3.56 14.82 -5.54
C HIS A 48 5.01 14.60 -5.96
N ALA A 49 5.89 14.31 -5.02
CA ALA A 49 7.29 14.07 -5.36
C ALA A 49 7.43 12.74 -6.10
N ASP A 50 8.44 12.66 -6.96
CA ASP A 50 8.76 11.42 -7.65
C ASP A 50 9.42 10.45 -6.70
N GLY A 51 9.05 9.19 -6.79
CA GLY A 51 9.67 8.17 -5.97
C GLY A 51 8.83 6.90 -5.90
N THR A 52 9.16 6.10 -4.92
CA THR A 52 8.54 4.79 -4.72
C THR A 52 7.80 4.77 -3.40
N TYR A 53 6.58 4.24 -3.41
CA TYR A 53 5.80 4.04 -2.19
C TYR A 53 6.00 2.61 -1.73
N ARG A 54 6.49 2.44 -0.51
CA ARG A 54 6.82 1.13 0.03
C ARG A 54 5.90 0.77 1.18
N CYS A 55 5.80 -0.53 1.45
CA CYS A 55 5.03 -0.98 2.61
C CYS A 55 5.65 -0.42 3.88
N GLY A 56 4.83 0.24 4.70
CA GLY A 56 5.31 0.82 5.94
C GLY A 56 5.76 -0.20 6.96
N ALA A 57 5.38 -1.46 6.79
CA ALA A 57 5.72 -2.52 7.73
C ALA A 57 6.95 -3.32 7.29
N CYS A 58 7.08 -3.62 6.00
CA CYS A 58 8.16 -4.51 5.55
C CYS A 58 9.08 -3.90 4.50
N GLY A 59 8.75 -2.72 3.98
CA GLY A 59 9.62 -2.05 3.01
C GLY A 59 9.47 -2.52 1.57
N ALA A 60 8.56 -3.43 1.30
CA ALA A 60 8.37 -3.91 -0.07
C ALA A 60 7.88 -2.78 -0.96
N GLU A 61 8.32 -2.77 -2.21
CA GLU A 61 7.88 -1.78 -3.17
C GLU A 61 6.43 -2.06 -3.58
N LEU A 62 5.56 -1.08 -3.42
CA LEU A 62 4.13 -1.28 -3.65
C LEU A 62 3.60 -0.47 -4.82
N PHE A 63 3.93 0.82 -4.89
CA PHE A 63 3.41 1.72 -5.91
C PHE A 63 4.46 2.71 -6.33
N SER A 64 4.33 3.19 -7.56
CA SER A 64 5.21 4.23 -8.09
C SER A 64 4.47 5.56 -8.12
N SER A 65 5.20 6.65 -7.91
CA SER A 65 4.62 7.99 -8.03
C SER A 65 3.99 8.22 -9.41
N GLY A 66 4.49 7.53 -10.43
CA GLY A 66 3.97 7.69 -11.77
C GLY A 66 2.53 7.26 -11.96
N THR A 67 2.00 6.44 -11.05
CA THR A 67 0.61 6.00 -11.15
C THR A 67 -0.29 6.61 -10.07
N LYS A 68 0.27 7.50 -9.25
CA LYS A 68 -0.53 8.22 -8.25
C LYS A 68 -1.34 9.31 -8.93
N PHE A 69 -2.59 9.46 -8.53
CA PHE A 69 -3.43 10.49 -9.13
C PHE A 69 -4.34 11.11 -8.06
N GLU A 70 -4.91 12.27 -8.39
CA GLU A 70 -5.80 12.99 -7.48
C GLU A 70 -7.21 12.44 -7.61
N SER A 71 -7.62 11.69 -6.63
CA SER A 71 -8.95 11.07 -6.67
C SER A 71 -10.01 11.90 -5.94
N GLY A 72 -9.58 12.83 -5.10
CA GLY A 72 -10.51 13.59 -4.27
C GLY A 72 -11.06 12.81 -3.12
N SER A 73 -10.59 11.57 -2.91
CA SER A 73 -11.15 10.71 -1.88
C SER A 73 -10.63 11.01 -0.49
N GLY A 74 -9.46 11.64 -0.40
CA GLY A 74 -8.83 11.90 0.89
C GLY A 74 -7.79 10.88 1.27
N TRP A 75 -7.55 9.87 0.43
CA TRP A 75 -6.51 8.88 0.61
C TRP A 75 -5.64 8.80 -0.63
N PRO A 76 -4.34 8.48 -0.48
CA PRO A 76 -3.49 8.29 -1.65
C PRO A 76 -4.11 7.28 -2.61
N SER A 77 -4.13 7.61 -3.88
CA SER A 77 -4.78 6.78 -4.89
C SER A 77 -3.82 6.48 -6.03
N PHE A 78 -3.86 5.25 -6.52
CA PHE A 78 -2.96 4.77 -7.56
C PHE A 78 -3.76 3.98 -8.59
N SER A 79 -3.31 4.01 -9.84
CA SER A 79 -4.04 3.30 -10.89
C SER A 79 -3.60 1.85 -11.03
N VAL A 80 -2.33 1.53 -10.70
CA VAL A 80 -1.84 0.15 -10.71
C VAL A 80 -0.76 0.00 -9.64
N PRO A 81 -0.52 -1.23 -9.15
CA PRO A 81 0.63 -1.49 -8.27
C PRO A 81 1.93 -1.44 -9.06
N ALA A 82 3.05 -1.41 -8.35
CA ALA A 82 4.37 -1.37 -8.97
C ALA A 82 4.64 -2.58 -9.85
N ASN A 83 4.09 -3.73 -9.47
CA ASN A 83 4.16 -4.94 -10.29
C ASN A 83 3.04 -5.88 -9.84
N ALA A 84 2.85 -6.96 -10.61
CA ALA A 84 1.71 -7.85 -10.38
C ALA A 84 1.79 -8.60 -9.05
N GLN A 85 2.99 -8.74 -8.49
CA GLN A 85 3.17 -9.47 -7.24
C GLN A 85 3.23 -8.57 -6.02
N ALA A 86 3.07 -7.25 -6.18
CA ALA A 86 3.24 -6.34 -5.06
C ALA A 86 2.14 -6.47 -4.02
N VAL A 87 0.92 -6.70 -4.45
CA VAL A 87 -0.23 -6.73 -3.55
C VAL A 87 -1.09 -7.96 -3.82
N GLU A 88 -1.91 -8.30 -2.83
CA GLU A 88 -2.93 -9.33 -2.97
C GLU A 88 -4.29 -8.70 -2.74
N LEU A 89 -5.30 -9.26 -3.37
CA LEU A 89 -6.65 -8.75 -3.29
C LEU A 89 -7.54 -9.78 -2.61
N HIS A 90 -8.40 -9.30 -1.71
CA HIS A 90 -9.28 -10.17 -0.94
C HIS A 90 -10.67 -9.57 -0.89
N GLU A 91 -11.68 -10.42 -0.90
CA GLU A 91 -13.06 -9.94 -0.73
C GLU A 91 -13.26 -9.51 0.71
N ASP A 92 -13.84 -8.32 0.89
CA ASP A 92 -14.10 -7.76 2.21
C ASP A 92 -15.58 -7.43 2.30
N LYS A 93 -16.31 -8.14 3.17
CA LYS A 93 -17.75 -7.97 3.30
C LYS A 93 -18.13 -7.21 4.58
N GLY A 94 -17.19 -6.46 5.15
CA GLY A 94 -17.47 -5.72 6.36
C GLY A 94 -18.48 -4.61 6.16
N TYR A 95 -19.16 -4.26 7.22
CA TYR A 95 -20.10 -3.13 7.26
C TYR A 95 -21.24 -3.27 6.24
N GLY A 96 -21.63 -4.50 5.93
CA GLY A 96 -22.72 -4.71 5.01
C GLY A 96 -22.42 -4.40 3.57
N MET A 97 -21.15 -4.17 3.25
CA MET A 97 -20.70 -3.86 1.90
C MET A 97 -19.77 -4.93 1.40
N THR A 98 -19.71 -5.09 0.08
CA THR A 98 -18.73 -5.97 -0.54
C THR A 98 -17.70 -5.07 -1.21
N ARG A 99 -16.46 -5.15 -0.76
CA ARG A 99 -15.36 -4.38 -1.32
C ARG A 99 -14.20 -5.32 -1.56
N THR A 100 -13.18 -4.84 -2.26
CA THR A 100 -11.95 -5.60 -2.48
C THR A 100 -10.83 -4.99 -1.67
N GLU A 101 -10.34 -5.75 -0.69
CA GLU A 101 -9.25 -5.32 0.16
C GLU A 101 -7.92 -5.51 -0.54
N VAL A 102 -6.99 -4.58 -0.32
CA VAL A 102 -5.63 -4.65 -0.86
C VAL A 102 -4.67 -4.87 0.30
N THR A 103 -3.86 -5.91 0.22
CA THR A 103 -2.85 -6.19 1.25
C THR A 103 -1.47 -6.29 0.60
N CYS A 104 -0.44 -6.06 1.42
CA CYS A 104 0.93 -6.27 0.98
C CYS A 104 1.15 -7.76 0.76
N ALA A 105 1.60 -8.13 -0.44
CA ALA A 105 1.78 -9.54 -0.75
C ALA A 105 2.88 -10.18 0.09
N ARG A 106 3.81 -9.37 0.61
CA ARG A 106 4.96 -9.90 1.33
C ARG A 106 4.69 -10.10 2.81
N CYS A 107 4.02 -9.16 3.48
CA CYS A 107 3.82 -9.26 4.92
C CYS A 107 2.34 -9.35 5.33
N GLY A 108 1.43 -9.22 4.38
CA GLY A 108 0.01 -9.34 4.66
C GLY A 108 -0.63 -8.12 5.28
N ALA A 109 0.10 -7.00 5.38
CA ALA A 109 -0.45 -5.81 6.01
C ALA A 109 -1.62 -5.26 5.20
N HIS A 110 -2.65 -4.79 5.90
CA HIS A 110 -3.78 -4.13 5.26
C HIS A 110 -3.32 -2.78 4.70
N LEU A 111 -3.56 -2.55 3.42
CA LEU A 111 -3.17 -1.30 2.78
C LEU A 111 -4.37 -0.41 2.50
N GLY A 112 -5.46 -0.97 2.05
CA GLY A 112 -6.64 -0.21 1.70
C GLY A 112 -7.58 -1.07 0.87
N HIS A 113 -8.23 -0.43 -0.09
CA HIS A 113 -9.20 -1.12 -0.95
C HIS A 113 -9.04 -0.65 -2.39
N VAL A 114 -9.52 -1.46 -3.33
CA VAL A 114 -9.48 -1.10 -4.74
C VAL A 114 -10.91 -1.04 -5.26
N PHE A 115 -11.18 -0.03 -6.09
CA PHE A 115 -12.51 0.25 -6.65
C PHE A 115 -12.44 0.29 -8.17
N PRO A 116 -13.57 0.05 -8.86
CA PRO A 116 -13.56 -0.01 -10.34
C PRO A 116 -13.78 1.34 -11.02
N ASP A 117 -13.51 2.43 -10.34
CA ASP A 117 -13.75 3.78 -10.88
C ASP A 117 -12.46 4.56 -11.04
N GLY A 118 -11.40 3.92 -11.52
CA GLY A 118 -10.12 4.58 -11.72
C GLY A 118 -9.93 5.09 -13.16
N PRO A 119 -8.98 6.00 -13.33
CA PRO A 119 -8.75 6.63 -14.62
C PRO A 119 -7.85 5.85 -15.58
N GLY A 120 -7.12 4.86 -15.07
CA GLY A 120 -6.16 4.16 -15.90
C GLY A 120 -6.79 3.14 -16.83
N PRO A 121 -5.97 2.50 -17.67
CA PRO A 121 -6.48 1.50 -18.62
C PRO A 121 -7.21 0.34 -17.97
N GLY A 122 -6.79 -0.04 -16.76
CA GLY A 122 -7.47 -1.11 -16.04
C GLY A 122 -8.74 -0.68 -15.35
N GLY A 123 -9.00 0.63 -15.27
CA GLY A 123 -10.21 1.13 -14.66
C GLY A 123 -10.25 1.01 -13.15
N LEU A 124 -9.12 0.81 -12.49
CA LEU A 124 -9.09 0.57 -11.05
C LEU A 124 -8.53 1.77 -10.30
N ARG A 125 -9.02 1.96 -9.09
CA ARG A 125 -8.52 2.98 -8.17
C ARG A 125 -8.11 2.28 -6.88
N TYR A 126 -6.79 2.21 -6.66
CA TYR A 126 -6.23 1.65 -5.43
C TYR A 126 -6.17 2.76 -4.39
N CYS A 127 -7.05 2.70 -3.43
CA CYS A 127 -7.20 3.74 -2.40
C CYS A 127 -6.49 3.23 -1.15
N ILE A 128 -5.35 3.83 -0.82
CA ILE A 128 -4.41 3.26 0.13
C ILE A 128 -4.21 4.22 1.30
N ASN A 129 -4.14 3.69 2.52
CA ASN A 129 -3.88 4.50 3.69
C ASN A 129 -2.44 5.01 3.69
N SER A 130 -2.25 6.31 3.94
CA SER A 130 -0.90 6.85 4.09
C SER A 130 -0.11 6.13 5.17
N LEU A 131 -0.79 5.76 6.25
CA LEU A 131 -0.13 5.08 7.37
C LEU A 131 0.42 3.71 6.98
N SER A 132 -0.08 3.13 5.89
CA SER A 132 0.41 1.86 5.38
C SER A 132 1.62 2.01 4.48
N LEU A 133 2.04 3.24 4.20
CA LEU A 133 3.07 3.51 3.21
C LEU A 133 4.25 4.26 3.79
N GLY A 134 5.44 3.95 3.25
CA GLY A 134 6.59 4.81 3.37
C GLY A 134 6.91 5.37 2.01
N PHE A 135 7.52 6.53 1.94
CA PHE A 135 7.86 7.15 0.67
C PHE A 135 9.38 7.25 0.55
N ASP A 136 9.89 6.76 -0.57
CA ASP A 136 11.31 6.76 -0.88
C ASP A 136 11.50 7.68 -2.08
N PRO A 137 11.98 8.92 -1.87
CA PRO A 137 12.08 9.87 -2.97
C PRO A 137 13.08 9.38 -4.01
N LYS A 138 12.78 9.68 -5.26
CA LYS A 138 13.68 9.34 -6.33
C LYS A 138 14.94 10.21 -6.23
N HIS A 139 16.09 9.56 -6.35
CA HIS A 139 17.35 10.28 -6.37
C HIS A 139 17.63 10.73 -7.80
N THR A 140 17.78 12.02 -7.98
CA THR A 140 18.11 12.52 -9.29
C THR A 140 19.61 12.68 -9.34
N GLY A 141 20.19 11.78 -9.45
CA GLY A 141 21.53 11.81 -9.56
C GLY A 141 22.45 12.66 -8.86
N THR A 142 22.43 12.63 -8.88
CA THR A 142 23.12 12.69 -8.42
C THR A 142 23.71 12.71 -7.92
N LYS A 143 23.91 12.58 -7.84
CA LYS A 143 24.27 12.38 -7.42
C LYS A 143 24.79 12.44 -7.28
N GLU A 144 25.03 12.43 -7.41
CA GLU A 144 25.50 12.32 -7.24
C GLU A 144 25.83 12.39 -7.03
#